data_524793a393015a3f8a5521f64d3e24d7
#
_entry.id   524793a393015a3f8a5521f64d3e24d7
#
_cell.length_a   1.000
_cell.length_b   1.000
_cell.length_c   1.000
_cell.angle_alpha   90.00
_cell.angle_beta   90.00
_cell.angle_gamma   90.00
#
_symmetry.space_group_name_H-M   'P 1'
#
loop_
_entity.id
_entity.type
_entity.pdbx_description
1 polymer ?
#
loop_
_entity_poly.entity_id
_entity_poly.type
_entity_poly.pdbx_seq_one_letter_code
_entity_poly.pdbx_strand_id
1 'polypeptide(L)'
;VKELENAMLENRADLAVHSLKDVPALLPQGLELSVILKRENPHDVLVFRETNMTLEDLPTGSRIGTSSLRRAAQLKNMRPDLEVTSLRGNVPTRLKKLNSGEVDAAVLAAAGLIRLELENRINQELSTEQMLPAIGQGVLALETRKGDDETLEKLRFMNDEPTGDCMI
;
A
#
# COMPACT_ATOMS: atom_id res chain seq x y z
N VAL A 1 9.31 -10.24 -2.69
CA VAL A 1 8.39 -11.18 -3.36
C VAL A 1 9.18 -12.42 -3.77
N LYS A 2 10.14 -12.34 -4.68
CA LYS A 2 10.87 -13.50 -5.24
C LYS A 2 11.45 -14.48 -4.21
N GLU A 3 11.94 -14.00 -3.06
CA GLU A 3 12.46 -14.86 -2.00
C GLU A 3 11.36 -15.71 -1.34
N LEU A 4 10.17 -15.14 -1.18
CA LEU A 4 9.00 -15.85 -0.65
C LEU A 4 8.49 -16.89 -1.65
N GLU A 5 8.40 -16.53 -2.93
CA GLU A 5 8.02 -17.43 -4.01
C GLU A 5 8.96 -18.64 -4.07
N ASN A 6 10.29 -18.43 -4.02
CA ASN A 6 11.26 -19.51 -3.95
C ASN A 6 11.07 -20.39 -2.70
N ALA A 7 10.81 -19.78 -1.55
CA ALA A 7 10.58 -20.54 -0.32
C ALA A 7 9.36 -21.46 -0.41
N MET A 8 8.28 -21.01 -1.07
CA MET A 8 7.09 -21.83 -1.31
C MET A 8 7.37 -22.96 -2.29
N LEU A 9 8.04 -22.68 -3.41
CA LEU A 9 8.41 -23.70 -4.40
C LEU A 9 9.35 -24.77 -3.82
N GLU A 10 10.19 -24.41 -2.84
CA GLU A 10 11.09 -25.31 -2.13
C GLU A 10 10.46 -25.96 -0.89
N ASN A 11 9.14 -25.79 -0.66
CA ASN A 11 8.42 -26.29 0.53
C ASN A 11 8.99 -25.80 1.87
N ARG A 12 9.59 -24.60 1.90
CA ARG A 12 10.07 -23.94 3.13
C ARG A 12 9.04 -22.97 3.72
N ALA A 13 8.00 -22.67 2.96
CA ALA A 13 6.85 -21.90 3.40
C ALA A 13 5.59 -22.46 2.70
N ASP A 14 4.44 -22.39 3.36
CA ASP A 14 3.19 -22.88 2.81
C ASP A 14 2.38 -21.77 2.12
N LEU A 15 2.55 -20.52 2.59
CA LEU A 15 1.88 -19.35 2.00
C LEU A 15 2.77 -18.10 2.10
N ALA A 16 2.45 -17.12 1.27
CA ALA A 16 2.98 -15.76 1.40
C ALA A 16 1.85 -14.75 1.44
N VAL A 17 2.03 -13.70 2.27
CA VAL A 17 1.07 -12.60 2.39
C VAL A 17 1.60 -11.38 1.65
N HIS A 18 0.81 -10.86 0.73
CA HIS A 18 1.19 -9.73 -0.10
C HIS A 18 0.21 -8.56 0.02
N SER A 19 0.72 -7.34 -0.06
CA SER A 19 -0.11 -6.23 -0.52
C SER A 19 -0.36 -6.43 -2.01
N LEU A 20 -1.61 -6.57 -2.43
CA LEU A 20 -1.94 -6.95 -3.82
C LEU A 20 -1.34 -5.98 -4.85
N LYS A 21 -1.28 -4.70 -4.54
CA LYS A 21 -0.65 -3.67 -5.41
C LYS A 21 0.84 -3.89 -5.68
N ASP A 22 1.52 -4.71 -4.89
CA ASP A 22 2.96 -4.98 -4.99
C ASP A 22 3.24 -6.35 -5.65
N VAL A 23 2.19 -7.12 -5.95
CA VAL A 23 2.27 -8.41 -6.63
C VAL A 23 2.49 -8.17 -8.13
N PRO A 24 3.46 -8.86 -8.77
CA PRO A 24 3.66 -8.75 -10.20
C PRO A 24 2.46 -9.33 -10.98
N ALA A 25 2.20 -8.80 -12.18
CA ALA A 25 1.11 -9.27 -13.04
C ALA A 25 1.24 -10.76 -13.46
N LEU A 26 2.47 -11.29 -13.47
CA LEU A 26 2.74 -12.70 -13.77
C LEU A 26 3.42 -13.33 -12.57
N LEU A 27 2.77 -14.34 -12.03
CA LEU A 27 3.32 -15.18 -10.96
C LEU A 27 4.20 -16.29 -11.55
N PRO A 28 5.16 -16.81 -10.77
CA PRO A 28 5.92 -17.98 -11.13
C PRO A 28 5.02 -19.19 -11.39
N GLN A 29 5.44 -20.05 -12.32
CA GLN A 29 4.74 -21.31 -12.55
C GLN A 29 4.70 -22.15 -11.29
N GLY A 30 3.53 -22.65 -10.93
CA GLY A 30 3.31 -23.44 -9.72
C GLY A 30 2.80 -22.65 -8.52
N LEU A 31 2.66 -21.33 -8.63
CA LEU A 31 2.06 -20.47 -7.60
C LEU A 31 0.80 -19.79 -8.12
N GLU A 32 -0.07 -19.38 -7.20
CA GLU A 32 -1.30 -18.63 -7.49
C GLU A 32 -1.72 -17.77 -6.30
N LEU A 33 -2.48 -16.70 -6.56
CA LEU A 33 -3.19 -15.98 -5.51
C LEU A 33 -4.48 -16.74 -5.20
N SER A 34 -4.50 -17.42 -4.08
CA SER A 34 -5.59 -18.34 -3.72
C SER A 34 -6.68 -17.69 -2.89
N VAL A 35 -6.33 -16.65 -2.16
CA VAL A 35 -7.25 -15.97 -1.23
C VAL A 35 -7.06 -14.46 -1.34
N ILE A 36 -8.15 -13.76 -1.54
CA ILE A 36 -8.20 -12.29 -1.54
C ILE A 36 -8.97 -11.85 -0.30
N LEU A 37 -8.33 -11.10 0.57
CA LEU A 37 -8.95 -10.60 1.79
C LEU A 37 -9.82 -9.38 1.48
N LYS A 38 -10.78 -9.13 2.37
CA LYS A 38 -11.63 -7.93 2.31
C LYS A 38 -10.77 -6.67 2.18
N ARG A 39 -11.15 -5.82 1.23
CA ARG A 39 -10.46 -4.57 0.96
C ARG A 39 -10.58 -3.61 2.14
N GLU A 40 -9.46 -3.12 2.61
CA GLU A 40 -9.38 -2.00 3.54
C GLU A 40 -9.44 -0.67 2.76
N ASN A 41 -9.56 0.46 3.45
CA ASN A 41 -9.59 1.81 2.87
C ASN A 41 -8.54 1.98 1.75
N PRO A 42 -8.95 2.17 0.49
CA PRO A 42 -8.05 2.25 -0.66
C PRO A 42 -7.37 3.60 -0.84
N HIS A 43 -7.79 4.63 -0.10
CA HIS A 43 -7.35 6.00 -0.33
C HIS A 43 -5.87 6.20 -0.01
N ASP A 44 -5.29 7.18 -0.68
CA ASP A 44 -4.03 7.77 -0.27
C ASP A 44 -4.31 8.86 0.77
N VAL A 45 -3.41 9.01 1.72
CA VAL A 45 -3.55 9.98 2.80
C VAL A 45 -2.28 10.81 2.95
N LEU A 46 -2.46 12.02 3.44
CA LEU A 46 -1.39 12.92 3.83
C LEU A 46 -1.15 12.83 5.33
N VAL A 47 0.12 12.74 5.67
CA VAL A 47 0.61 12.79 7.05
C VAL A 47 1.62 13.94 7.16
N PHE A 48 1.40 14.82 8.13
CA PHE A 48 2.27 15.94 8.44
C PHE A 48 2.95 15.73 9.80
N ARG A 49 3.95 16.55 10.10
CA ARG A 49 4.52 16.59 11.45
C ARG A 49 3.57 17.25 12.44
N GLU A 50 2.88 18.29 11.99
CA GLU A 50 1.90 19.04 12.77
C GLU A 50 0.50 18.50 12.56
N THR A 51 -0.32 18.60 13.58
CA THR A 51 -1.75 18.27 13.50
C THR A 51 -2.51 19.40 12.81
N ASN A 52 -3.66 19.08 12.23
CA ASN A 52 -4.57 20.04 11.58
C ASN A 52 -4.02 20.77 10.35
N MET A 53 -3.11 20.13 9.61
CA MET A 53 -2.64 20.61 8.30
C MET A 53 -3.33 19.85 7.16
N THR A 54 -3.48 20.54 6.05
CA THR A 54 -3.95 20.01 4.76
C THR A 54 -2.93 20.24 3.65
N LEU A 55 -3.18 19.72 2.45
CA LEU A 55 -2.30 19.93 1.29
C LEU A 55 -2.20 21.42 0.92
N GLU A 56 -3.30 22.13 1.10
CA GLU A 56 -3.44 23.56 0.80
C GLU A 56 -2.58 24.43 1.72
N ASP A 57 -2.36 24.00 2.97
CA ASP A 57 -1.59 24.74 3.98
C ASP A 57 -0.08 24.65 3.75
N LEU A 58 0.40 23.75 2.90
CA LEU A 58 1.81 23.62 2.61
C LEU A 58 2.37 24.85 1.87
N PRO A 59 3.40 25.52 2.40
CA PRO A 59 4.10 26.58 1.68
C PRO A 59 4.66 26.10 0.33
N THR A 60 4.78 27.02 -0.62
CA THR A 60 5.47 26.78 -1.90
C THR A 60 6.88 26.28 -1.65
N GLY A 61 7.29 25.25 -2.40
CA GLY A 61 8.60 24.63 -2.25
C GLY A 61 8.70 23.61 -1.11
N SER A 62 7.60 23.34 -0.36
CA SER A 62 7.60 22.29 0.67
C SER A 62 7.88 20.92 0.05
N ARG A 63 8.63 20.10 0.80
CA ARG A 63 9.02 18.74 0.38
C ARG A 63 7.94 17.74 0.77
N ILE A 64 7.36 17.08 -0.23
CA ILE A 64 6.38 16.02 -0.02
C ILE A 64 6.97 14.65 -0.39
N GLY A 65 6.99 13.73 0.57
CA GLY A 65 7.66 12.44 0.48
C GLY A 65 6.81 11.36 -0.18
N THR A 66 7.27 10.86 -1.32
CA THR A 66 6.76 9.62 -1.94
C THR A 66 7.79 9.03 -2.90
N SER A 67 7.84 7.69 -3.02
CA SER A 67 8.61 7.00 -4.07
C SER A 67 7.71 6.42 -5.16
N SER A 68 6.40 6.67 -5.10
CA SER A 68 5.42 6.23 -6.09
C SER A 68 5.31 7.24 -7.22
N LEU A 69 5.64 6.82 -8.45
CA LEU A 69 5.48 7.65 -9.65
C LEU A 69 4.03 8.09 -9.86
N ARG A 70 3.07 7.19 -9.56
CA ARG A 70 1.63 7.49 -9.63
C ARG A 70 1.27 8.67 -8.74
N ARG A 71 1.70 8.63 -7.46
CA ARG A 71 1.46 9.72 -6.50
C ARG A 71 2.18 10.99 -6.90
N ALA A 72 3.44 10.88 -7.29
CA ALA A 72 4.25 12.02 -7.71
C ALA A 72 3.62 12.79 -8.88
N ALA A 73 3.12 12.08 -9.91
CA ALA A 73 2.47 12.69 -11.05
C ALA A 73 1.19 13.44 -10.65
N GLN A 74 0.35 12.81 -9.83
CA GLN A 74 -0.91 13.42 -9.39
C GLN A 74 -0.68 14.61 -8.43
N LEU A 75 0.29 14.50 -7.51
CA LEU A 75 0.70 15.63 -6.66
C LEU A 75 1.18 16.82 -7.50
N LYS A 76 2.02 16.58 -8.49
CA LYS A 76 2.53 17.64 -9.38
C LYS A 76 1.42 18.31 -10.20
N ASN A 77 0.35 17.59 -10.52
CA ASN A 77 -0.83 18.17 -11.16
C ASN A 77 -1.64 19.04 -10.19
N MET A 78 -1.81 18.62 -8.94
CA MET A 78 -2.56 19.38 -7.93
C MET A 78 -1.76 20.59 -7.40
N ARG A 79 -0.47 20.38 -7.10
CA ARG A 79 0.43 21.37 -6.48
C ARG A 79 1.79 21.33 -7.18
N PRO A 80 1.92 21.95 -8.38
CA PRO A 80 3.16 21.98 -9.17
C PRO A 80 4.31 22.71 -8.46
N ASP A 81 3.99 23.53 -7.50
CA ASP A 81 4.90 24.33 -6.67
C ASP A 81 5.61 23.52 -5.58
N LEU A 82 5.15 22.30 -5.25
CA LEU A 82 5.76 21.45 -4.24
C LEU A 82 6.96 20.65 -4.80
N GLU A 83 7.92 20.35 -3.94
CA GLU A 83 9.05 19.49 -4.25
C GLU A 83 8.71 18.03 -3.87
N VAL A 84 8.57 17.15 -4.87
CA VAL A 84 8.34 15.73 -4.61
C VAL A 84 9.67 15.02 -4.37
N THR A 85 9.85 14.51 -3.16
CA THR A 85 11.08 13.86 -2.69
C THR A 85 10.89 12.36 -2.48
N SER A 86 11.89 11.54 -2.84
CA SER A 86 11.82 10.09 -2.65
C SER A 86 11.80 9.73 -1.16
N LEU A 87 10.76 9.01 -0.74
CA LEU A 87 10.58 8.53 0.64
C LEU A 87 10.40 7.02 0.65
N ARG A 88 11.45 6.28 1.00
CA ARG A 88 11.50 4.81 1.01
C ARG A 88 11.50 4.26 2.43
N GLY A 89 11.08 2.98 2.53
CA GLY A 89 10.96 2.22 3.77
C GLY A 89 9.52 1.77 4.02
N ASN A 90 9.31 1.03 5.11
CA ASN A 90 7.96 0.72 5.62
C ASN A 90 7.31 1.96 6.25
N VAL A 91 6.04 1.85 6.67
CA VAL A 91 5.29 2.98 7.26
C VAL A 91 6.01 3.58 8.47
N PRO A 92 6.47 2.81 9.48
CA PRO A 92 7.20 3.38 10.62
C PRO A 92 8.48 4.12 10.21
N THR A 93 9.25 3.60 9.25
CA THR A 93 10.46 4.25 8.75
C THR A 93 10.14 5.60 8.07
N ARG A 94 9.07 5.65 7.26
CA ARG A 94 8.65 6.89 6.59
C ARG A 94 8.15 7.93 7.59
N LEU A 95 7.41 7.50 8.62
CA LEU A 95 6.97 8.39 9.71
C LEU A 95 8.17 8.92 10.52
N LYS A 96 9.19 8.10 10.76
CA LYS A 96 10.43 8.54 11.41
C LYS A 96 11.13 9.63 10.59
N LYS A 97 11.24 9.45 9.27
CA LYS A 97 11.83 10.43 8.36
C LYS A 97 11.02 11.73 8.28
N LEU A 98 9.70 11.65 8.28
CA LEU A 98 8.83 12.82 8.39
C LEU A 98 9.07 13.56 9.71
N ASN A 99 9.09 12.85 10.84
CA ASN A 99 9.29 13.45 12.16
C ASN A 99 10.69 14.07 12.32
N SER A 100 11.72 13.53 11.64
CA SER A 100 13.08 14.11 11.63
C SER A 100 13.23 15.32 10.70
N GLY A 101 12.20 15.66 9.92
CA GLY A 101 12.22 16.80 9.01
C GLY A 101 12.92 16.55 7.67
N GLU A 102 13.12 15.29 7.27
CA GLU A 102 13.61 15.00 5.92
C GLU A 102 12.61 15.44 4.85
N VAL A 103 11.31 15.40 5.16
CA VAL A 103 10.20 15.90 4.35
C VAL A 103 9.21 16.66 5.24
N ASP A 104 8.41 17.51 4.65
CA ASP A 104 7.41 18.33 5.35
C ASP A 104 6.05 17.62 5.42
N ALA A 105 5.77 16.77 4.43
CA ALA A 105 4.62 15.88 4.40
C ALA A 105 4.99 14.52 3.78
N ALA A 106 4.19 13.50 4.05
CA ALA A 106 4.31 12.17 3.43
C ALA A 106 2.97 11.70 2.87
N VAL A 107 2.99 11.08 1.68
CA VAL A 107 1.81 10.41 1.11
C VAL A 107 1.91 8.92 1.38
N LEU A 108 0.96 8.39 2.12
CA LEU A 108 0.87 6.97 2.50
C LEU A 108 -0.47 6.38 2.04
N ALA A 109 -0.58 5.05 2.04
CA ALA A 109 -1.87 4.39 1.88
C ALA A 109 -2.57 4.31 3.24
N ALA A 110 -3.84 4.68 3.32
CA ALA A 110 -4.66 4.61 4.54
C ALA A 110 -4.60 3.22 5.18
N ALA A 111 -4.81 2.17 4.38
CA ALA A 111 -4.76 0.79 4.83
C ALA A 111 -3.48 0.41 5.58
N GLY A 112 -2.34 1.01 5.21
CA GLY A 112 -1.07 0.76 5.89
C GLY A 112 -1.00 1.36 7.29
N LEU A 113 -1.62 2.51 7.49
CA LEU A 113 -1.74 3.16 8.81
C LEU A 113 -2.78 2.45 9.68
N ILE A 114 -3.95 2.13 9.12
CA ILE A 114 -5.03 1.42 9.80
C ILE A 114 -4.53 0.09 10.38
N ARG A 115 -3.87 -0.74 9.57
CA ARG A 115 -3.32 -2.04 10.02
C ARG A 115 -2.23 -1.96 11.08
N LEU A 116 -1.64 -0.79 11.24
CA LEU A 116 -0.65 -0.51 12.28
C LEU A 116 -1.23 0.27 13.49
N GLU A 117 -2.55 0.47 13.53
CA GLU A 117 -3.25 1.25 14.56
C GLU A 117 -2.69 2.69 14.67
N LEU A 118 -2.41 3.29 13.50
CA LEU A 118 -1.84 4.63 13.36
C LEU A 118 -2.78 5.61 12.63
N GLU A 119 -4.10 5.37 12.66
CA GLU A 119 -5.11 6.22 12.02
C GLU A 119 -5.07 7.65 12.54
N ASN A 120 -4.70 7.81 13.80
CA ASN A 120 -4.54 9.12 14.44
C ASN A 120 -3.44 9.99 13.81
N ARG A 121 -2.58 9.39 12.96
CA ARG A 121 -1.55 10.10 12.19
C ARG A 121 -2.07 10.61 10.84
N ILE A 122 -3.26 10.23 10.42
CA ILE A 122 -3.87 10.72 9.19
C ILE A 122 -4.35 12.15 9.41
N ASN A 123 -3.79 13.10 8.66
CA ASN A 123 -4.23 14.48 8.70
C ASN A 123 -5.31 14.77 7.63
N GLN A 124 -5.11 14.22 6.42
CA GLN A 124 -6.04 14.42 5.31
C GLN A 124 -6.14 13.14 4.49
N GLU A 125 -7.36 12.69 4.24
CA GLU A 125 -7.64 11.66 3.24
C GLU A 125 -7.87 12.33 1.89
N LEU A 126 -7.25 11.79 0.84
CA LEU A 126 -7.43 12.27 -0.52
C LEU A 126 -8.52 11.44 -1.20
N SER A 127 -9.56 12.12 -1.71
CA SER A 127 -10.61 11.43 -2.46
C SER A 127 -10.07 10.78 -3.74
N THR A 128 -10.82 9.85 -4.32
CA THR A 128 -10.43 9.19 -5.58
C THR A 128 -10.37 10.16 -6.76
N GLU A 129 -11.11 11.27 -6.71
CA GLU A 129 -11.04 12.36 -7.69
C GLU A 129 -9.74 13.16 -7.54
N GLN A 130 -9.25 13.33 -6.32
CA GLN A 130 -8.00 14.03 -6.04
C GLN A 130 -6.79 13.14 -6.34
N MET A 131 -6.84 11.88 -5.90
CA MET A 131 -5.75 10.93 -6.10
C MET A 131 -6.27 9.52 -6.35
N LEU A 132 -6.26 9.11 -7.62
CA LEU A 132 -6.62 7.75 -8.01
C LEU A 132 -5.67 6.74 -7.36
N PRO A 133 -6.16 5.79 -6.55
CA PRO A 133 -5.33 4.80 -5.87
C PRO A 133 -4.66 3.82 -6.83
N ALA A 134 -3.67 3.08 -6.35
CA ALA A 134 -3.10 1.97 -7.11
C ALA A 134 -4.12 0.83 -7.23
N ILE A 135 -4.06 0.07 -8.33
CA ILE A 135 -4.82 -1.18 -8.47
C ILE A 135 -4.48 -2.09 -7.29
N GLY A 136 -5.49 -2.67 -6.67
CA GLY A 136 -5.30 -3.54 -5.49
C GLY A 136 -4.86 -2.81 -4.21
N GLN A 137 -4.80 -1.48 -4.17
CA GLN A 137 -4.49 -0.77 -2.94
C GLN A 137 -5.55 -1.04 -1.87
N GLY A 138 -5.11 -1.33 -0.64
CA GLY A 138 -5.98 -1.71 0.47
C GLY A 138 -6.22 -3.22 0.57
N VAL A 139 -5.90 -4.00 -0.46
CA VAL A 139 -6.12 -5.45 -0.48
C VAL A 139 -4.86 -6.21 -0.04
N LEU A 140 -5.04 -7.20 0.81
CA LEU A 140 -4.06 -8.27 1.04
C LEU A 140 -4.49 -9.51 0.26
N ALA A 141 -3.50 -10.20 -0.30
CA ALA A 141 -3.69 -11.45 -1.01
C ALA A 141 -2.76 -12.53 -0.43
N LEU A 142 -3.23 -13.76 -0.38
CA LEU A 142 -2.46 -14.92 0.02
C LEU A 142 -2.08 -15.70 -1.23
N GLU A 143 -0.78 -15.89 -1.39
CA GLU A 143 -0.19 -16.71 -2.45
C GLU A 143 0.12 -18.09 -1.90
N THR A 144 -0.22 -19.15 -2.63
CA THR A 144 0.05 -20.54 -2.28
C THR A 144 0.58 -21.31 -3.49
N ARG A 145 1.02 -22.53 -3.28
CA ARG A 145 1.27 -23.48 -4.37
C ARG A 145 -0.05 -23.88 -5.04
N LYS A 146 -0.04 -24.00 -6.36
CA LYS A 146 -1.18 -24.54 -7.12
C LYS A 146 -1.45 -25.98 -6.72
N GLY A 147 -2.72 -26.29 -6.41
CA GLY A 147 -3.16 -27.63 -6.02
C GLY A 147 -2.79 -28.02 -4.58
N ASP A 148 -2.41 -27.08 -3.74
CA ASP A 148 -2.22 -27.29 -2.30
C ASP A 148 -3.55 -27.16 -1.56
N ASP A 149 -4.44 -28.16 -1.79
CA ASP A 149 -5.80 -28.16 -1.25
C ASP A 149 -5.83 -28.12 0.28
N GLU A 150 -4.84 -28.72 0.94
CA GLU A 150 -4.75 -28.72 2.40
C GLU A 150 -4.52 -27.31 2.95
N THR A 151 -3.61 -26.57 2.37
CA THR A 151 -3.36 -25.16 2.74
C THR A 151 -4.57 -24.29 2.38
N LEU A 152 -5.14 -24.48 1.20
CA LEU A 152 -6.30 -23.70 0.74
C LEU A 152 -7.52 -23.89 1.65
N GLU A 153 -7.82 -25.11 2.09
CA GLU A 153 -8.95 -25.38 2.99
C GLU A 153 -8.83 -24.62 4.31
N LYS A 154 -7.61 -24.51 4.85
CA LYS A 154 -7.32 -23.77 6.08
C LYS A 154 -7.48 -22.23 5.92
N LEU A 155 -7.38 -21.72 4.69
CA LEU A 155 -7.39 -20.28 4.41
C LEU A 155 -8.73 -19.78 3.84
N ARG A 156 -9.58 -20.67 3.33
CA ARG A 156 -10.81 -20.36 2.58
C ARG A 156 -11.73 -19.38 3.34
N PHE A 157 -11.82 -19.48 4.65
CA PHE A 157 -12.68 -18.60 5.47
C PHE A 157 -12.28 -17.13 5.42
N MET A 158 -11.08 -16.81 4.96
CA MET A 158 -10.55 -15.44 4.84
C MET A 158 -10.88 -14.82 3.48
N ASN A 159 -11.37 -15.61 2.52
CA ASN A 159 -11.63 -15.12 1.17
C ASN A 159 -12.86 -14.21 1.12
N ASP A 160 -12.70 -13.04 0.51
CA ASP A 160 -13.77 -12.07 0.27
C ASP A 160 -14.09 -12.05 -1.24
N GLU A 161 -15.09 -12.81 -1.65
CA GLU A 161 -15.49 -12.93 -3.05
C GLU A 161 -15.78 -11.58 -3.71
N PRO A 162 -16.54 -10.63 -3.08
CA PRO A 162 -16.79 -9.32 -3.69
C PRO A 162 -15.52 -8.53 -3.98
N THR A 163 -14.52 -8.62 -3.11
CA THR A 163 -13.21 -8.00 -3.38
C THR A 163 -12.47 -8.71 -4.51
N GLY A 164 -12.50 -10.06 -4.52
CA GLY A 164 -11.90 -10.88 -5.56
C GLY A 164 -12.43 -10.54 -6.95
N ASP A 165 -13.75 -10.48 -7.11
CA ASP A 165 -14.42 -10.16 -8.37
C ASP A 165 -14.05 -8.76 -8.93
N CYS A 166 -13.71 -7.82 -8.06
CA CYS A 166 -13.24 -6.49 -8.46
C CYS A 166 -11.77 -6.44 -8.90
N MET A 167 -11.01 -7.53 -8.69
CA MET A 167 -9.56 -7.56 -8.93
C MET A 167 -9.15 -8.37 -10.17
N ILE A 168 -10.12 -8.99 -10.84
CA ILE A 168 -9.93 -9.80 -12.06
C ILE A 168 -9.99 -8.94 -13.31
#